data_d27014130803d0636c81c5b3cf6ddcf8
#
_entry.id   d27014130803d0636c81c5b3cf6ddcf8
#
_cell.length_a   1.000
_cell.length_b   1.000
_cell.length_c   1.000
_cell.angle_alpha   90.00
_cell.angle_beta   90.00
_cell.angle_gamma   90.00
#
_symmetry.space_group_name_H-M   'P 1'
#
loop_
_entity.id
_entity.type
_entity.pdbx_description
1 polymer ?
#
loop_
_entity_poly.entity_id
_entity_poly.type
_entity_poly.pdbx_seq_one_letter_code
_entity_poly.pdbx_strand_id
1 'polypeptide(L)'
;LANLNLGTPEEPRRYGEKNAQKALDALQNARELPLERWLIAFGIPLVGEVVAKALADTHPDLEHVADSSYLRDIVRQDELMEQAAKTNPNTRENRKAVKEGALSAEAVQERHQELTDEIDRLTAPYLETGYLRKNTAKFSYGSEIGVAAAKSLQSFFTSAAGNHTMDVLRGLGINPQSQSYRANLLEIPAGALSGKTFVITGTLSQPRDY
;
A
#
# COMPACT_ATOMS: atom_id res chain seq x y z
N LEU A 1 8.66 3.09 34.84
CA LEU A 1 7.58 2.08 34.72
C LEU A 1 7.36 1.31 36.02
N ALA A 2 8.41 0.79 36.71
CA ALA A 2 8.25 -0.06 37.91
C ALA A 2 7.40 0.58 39.02
N ASN A 3 7.51 1.89 39.21
CA ASN A 3 6.78 2.65 40.21
C ASN A 3 5.38 3.13 39.76
N LEU A 4 4.94 2.78 38.55
CA LEU A 4 3.62 3.14 38.07
C LEU A 4 2.55 2.50 38.98
N ASN A 5 1.63 3.33 39.50
CA ASN A 5 0.50 2.86 40.27
C ASN A 5 -0.67 2.51 39.33
N LEU A 6 -1.07 1.26 39.30
CA LEU A 6 -2.22 0.75 38.56
C LEU A 6 -3.49 0.61 39.46
N GLY A 7 -3.37 0.92 40.72
CA GLY A 7 -4.47 0.88 41.69
C GLY A 7 -5.05 2.27 41.99
N THR A 8 -5.95 2.32 42.95
CA THR A 8 -6.48 3.59 43.48
C THR A 8 -5.55 4.21 44.50
N PRO A 9 -5.75 5.48 44.90
CA PRO A 9 -4.99 6.09 45.99
C PRO A 9 -5.13 5.34 47.32
N GLU A 10 -6.28 4.72 47.55
CA GLU A 10 -6.61 3.96 48.78
C GLU A 10 -6.02 2.54 48.72
N GLU A 11 -5.92 1.95 47.53
CA GLU A 11 -5.35 0.62 47.30
C GLU A 11 -4.29 0.69 46.20
N PRO A 12 -3.07 1.17 46.49
CA PRO A 12 -2.02 1.32 45.49
C PRO A 12 -1.49 -0.04 45.05
N ARG A 13 -1.49 -0.25 43.72
CA ARG A 13 -0.96 -1.46 43.06
C ARG A 13 0.18 -1.08 42.15
N ARG A 14 1.43 -1.32 42.52
CA ARG A 14 2.59 -1.06 41.72
C ARG A 14 2.70 -2.00 40.52
N TYR A 15 3.10 -1.50 39.38
CA TYR A 15 3.39 -2.28 38.16
C TYR A 15 4.49 -3.33 38.42
N GLY A 16 5.47 -2.97 39.20
CA GLY A 16 6.57 -3.82 39.64
C GLY A 16 7.73 -3.93 38.63
N GLU A 17 8.92 -4.23 39.14
CA GLU A 17 10.13 -4.31 38.37
C GLU A 17 10.09 -5.37 37.25
N LYS A 18 9.58 -6.57 37.59
CA LYS A 18 9.48 -7.68 36.62
C LYS A 18 8.60 -7.33 35.41
N ASN A 19 7.46 -6.66 35.65
CA ASN A 19 6.58 -6.24 34.57
C ASN A 19 7.19 -5.07 33.76
N ALA A 20 7.85 -4.15 34.46
CA ALA A 20 8.57 -3.04 33.84
C ALA A 20 9.69 -3.55 32.92
N GLN A 21 10.48 -4.52 33.38
CA GLN A 21 11.53 -5.13 32.57
C GLN A 21 10.95 -5.86 31.35
N LYS A 22 9.90 -6.67 31.52
CA LYS A 22 9.22 -7.32 30.39
C LYS A 22 8.70 -6.33 29.34
N ALA A 23 8.14 -5.20 29.80
CA ALA A 23 7.67 -4.15 28.88
C ALA A 23 8.82 -3.49 28.14
N LEU A 24 9.94 -3.23 28.80
CA LEU A 24 11.14 -2.69 28.16
C LEU A 24 11.74 -3.65 27.13
N ASP A 25 11.86 -4.93 27.50
CA ASP A 25 12.35 -5.97 26.60
C ASP A 25 11.45 -6.10 25.37
N ALA A 26 10.12 -6.07 25.55
CA ALA A 26 9.16 -6.12 24.44
C ALA A 26 9.29 -4.89 23.53
N LEU A 27 9.49 -3.69 24.09
CA LEU A 27 9.71 -2.46 23.29
C LEU A 27 11.03 -2.50 22.53
N GLN A 28 12.10 -3.03 23.15
CA GLN A 28 13.37 -3.20 22.46
C GLN A 28 13.27 -4.18 21.30
N ASN A 29 12.63 -5.34 21.54
CA ASN A 29 12.40 -6.32 20.48
C ASN A 29 11.50 -5.78 19.37
N ALA A 30 10.53 -4.92 19.68
CA ALA A 30 9.65 -4.31 18.71
C ALA A 30 10.39 -3.38 17.72
N ARG A 31 11.55 -2.83 18.09
CA ARG A 31 12.35 -1.99 17.20
C ARG A 31 12.87 -2.74 15.97
N GLU A 32 13.05 -4.05 16.11
CA GLU A 32 13.59 -4.92 15.06
C GLU A 32 12.49 -5.64 14.24
N LEU A 33 11.22 -5.32 14.51
CA LEU A 33 10.13 -5.87 13.75
C LEU A 33 10.18 -5.38 12.30
N PRO A 34 9.81 -6.25 11.33
CA PRO A 34 9.83 -5.89 9.92
C PRO A 34 8.75 -4.85 9.59
N LEU A 35 8.92 -4.20 8.43
CA LEU A 35 8.12 -3.07 7.95
C LEU A 35 6.62 -3.30 8.04
N GLU A 36 6.14 -4.47 7.61
CA GLU A 36 4.70 -4.79 7.61
C GLU A 36 4.09 -4.79 9.01
N ARG A 37 4.86 -5.17 10.03
CA ARG A 37 4.38 -5.15 11.43
C ARG A 37 4.24 -3.72 11.95
N TRP A 38 5.14 -2.84 11.58
CA TRP A 38 5.08 -1.42 11.91
C TRP A 38 3.90 -0.73 11.22
N LEU A 39 3.67 -1.01 9.93
CA LEU A 39 2.55 -0.46 9.17
C LEU A 39 1.20 -0.85 9.79
N ILE A 40 1.04 -2.10 10.25
CA ILE A 40 -0.15 -2.55 10.97
C ILE A 40 -0.27 -1.82 12.32
N ALA A 41 0.84 -1.66 13.04
CA ALA A 41 0.85 -1.02 14.37
C ALA A 41 0.47 0.47 14.32
N PHE A 42 0.69 1.18 13.21
CA PHE A 42 0.24 2.57 13.06
C PHE A 42 -1.29 2.72 13.04
N GLY A 43 -2.04 1.64 12.79
CA GLY A 43 -3.50 1.68 12.77
C GLY A 43 -4.07 2.56 11.66
N ILE A 44 -3.35 2.69 10.54
CA ILE A 44 -3.80 3.48 9.38
C ILE A 44 -5.05 2.82 8.80
N PRO A 45 -6.16 3.57 8.61
CA PRO A 45 -7.39 3.00 8.06
C PRO A 45 -7.14 2.29 6.72
N LEU A 46 -7.76 1.12 6.53
CA LEU A 46 -7.64 0.28 5.34
C LEU A 46 -6.26 -0.37 5.12
N VAL A 47 -5.32 -0.19 6.04
CA VAL A 47 -4.00 -0.84 6.01
C VAL A 47 -4.02 -2.03 6.97
N GLY A 48 -4.51 -3.17 6.49
CA GLY A 48 -4.44 -4.47 7.16
C GLY A 48 -3.25 -5.30 6.67
N GLU A 49 -3.19 -6.57 7.07
CA GLU A 49 -2.07 -7.48 6.77
C GLU A 49 -1.75 -7.58 5.27
N VAL A 50 -2.77 -7.69 4.40
CA VAL A 50 -2.59 -7.80 2.95
C VAL A 50 -1.91 -6.55 2.38
N VAL A 51 -2.42 -5.36 2.73
CA VAL A 51 -1.87 -4.09 2.25
C VAL A 51 -0.48 -3.84 2.83
N ALA A 52 -0.27 -4.12 4.13
CA ALA A 52 1.02 -3.96 4.78
C ALA A 52 2.09 -4.88 4.16
N LYS A 53 1.74 -6.11 3.82
CA LYS A 53 2.62 -7.02 3.10
C LYS A 53 2.92 -6.53 1.68
N ALA A 54 1.91 -6.10 0.93
CA ALA A 54 2.11 -5.55 -0.41
C ALA A 54 3.02 -4.30 -0.40
N LEU A 55 2.90 -3.45 0.64
CA LEU A 55 3.81 -2.33 0.85
C LEU A 55 5.24 -2.80 1.13
N ALA A 56 5.41 -3.81 1.97
CA ALA A 56 6.72 -4.38 2.26
C ALA A 56 7.33 -5.08 1.04
N ASP A 57 6.53 -5.70 0.16
CA ASP A 57 7.01 -6.29 -1.09
C ASP A 57 7.49 -5.23 -2.11
N THR A 58 6.94 -4.02 -2.06
CA THR A 58 7.20 -2.94 -3.02
C THR A 58 8.10 -1.81 -2.49
N HIS A 59 8.39 -1.76 -1.18
CA HIS A 59 9.21 -0.71 -0.55
C HIS A 59 10.28 -1.32 0.35
N PRO A 60 11.52 -0.82 0.31
CA PRO A 60 12.60 -1.37 1.11
C PRO A 60 12.46 -1.05 2.61
N ASP A 61 11.85 0.08 2.96
CA ASP A 61 11.72 0.56 4.33
C ASP A 61 10.58 1.58 4.51
N LEU A 62 10.38 2.03 5.74
CA LEU A 62 9.31 2.97 6.11
C LEU A 62 9.46 4.35 5.47
N GLU A 63 10.68 4.85 5.32
CA GLU A 63 10.93 6.15 4.69
C GLU A 63 10.47 6.13 3.22
N HIS A 64 10.76 5.05 2.51
CA HIS A 64 10.30 4.88 1.13
C HIS A 64 8.78 4.72 1.01
N VAL A 65 8.11 4.14 2.02
CA VAL A 65 6.63 4.14 2.06
C VAL A 65 6.09 5.54 2.26
N ALA A 66 6.67 6.30 3.20
CA ALA A 66 6.22 7.65 3.53
C ALA A 66 6.34 8.62 2.34
N ASP A 67 7.38 8.47 1.50
CA ASP A 67 7.60 9.28 0.29
C ASP A 67 7.35 8.52 -1.02
N SER A 68 6.43 7.58 -1.02
CA SER A 68 6.18 6.70 -2.15
C SER A 68 5.58 7.42 -3.36
N SER A 69 6.30 7.45 -4.48
CA SER A 69 5.75 7.83 -5.78
C SER A 69 4.67 6.85 -6.23
N TYR A 70 4.89 5.55 -6.01
CA TYR A 70 3.94 4.51 -6.37
C TYR A 70 2.56 4.72 -5.76
N LEU A 71 2.48 5.10 -4.48
CA LEU A 71 1.20 5.42 -3.82
C LEU A 71 0.55 6.68 -4.43
N ARG A 72 1.33 7.70 -4.77
CA ARG A 72 0.84 8.90 -5.45
C ARG A 72 0.28 8.57 -6.83
N ASP A 73 0.98 7.71 -7.55
CA ASP A 73 0.63 7.33 -8.91
C ASP A 73 -0.61 6.42 -8.97
N ILE A 74 -0.83 5.55 -7.97
CA ILE A 74 -2.10 4.81 -7.82
C ILE A 74 -3.29 5.78 -7.71
N VAL A 75 -3.17 6.83 -6.92
CA VAL A 75 -4.24 7.82 -6.75
C VAL A 75 -4.43 8.64 -8.03
N ARG A 76 -3.33 9.08 -8.65
CA ARG A 76 -3.36 9.83 -9.90
C ARG A 76 -3.96 9.03 -11.05
N GLN A 77 -3.62 7.76 -11.14
CA GLN A 77 -4.19 6.84 -12.13
C GLN A 77 -5.71 6.73 -12.00
N ASP A 78 -6.23 6.58 -10.78
CA ASP A 78 -7.67 6.51 -10.52
C ASP A 78 -8.39 7.79 -11.01
N GLU A 79 -7.83 8.96 -10.72
CA GLU A 79 -8.35 10.24 -11.18
C GLU A 79 -8.36 10.37 -12.71
N LEU A 80 -7.27 9.95 -13.36
CA LEU A 80 -7.16 9.95 -14.82
C LEU A 80 -8.15 8.99 -15.47
N MET A 81 -8.33 7.79 -14.89
CA MET A 81 -9.30 6.82 -15.38
C MET A 81 -10.73 7.33 -15.26
N GLU A 82 -11.06 8.03 -14.16
CA GLU A 82 -12.37 8.66 -14.01
C GLU A 82 -12.61 9.75 -15.07
N GLN A 83 -11.58 10.57 -15.34
CA GLN A 83 -11.66 11.58 -16.40
C GLN A 83 -11.77 10.94 -17.80
N ALA A 84 -10.99 9.92 -18.08
CA ALA A 84 -11.03 9.19 -19.35
C ALA A 84 -12.41 8.52 -19.57
N ALA A 85 -13.01 7.98 -18.51
CA ALA A 85 -14.37 7.43 -18.59
C ALA A 85 -15.41 8.49 -18.98
N LYS A 86 -15.32 9.71 -18.43
CA LYS A 86 -16.21 10.84 -18.74
C LYS A 86 -16.03 11.36 -20.18
N THR A 87 -14.81 11.31 -20.71
CA THR A 87 -14.49 11.77 -22.07
C THR A 87 -14.52 10.66 -23.12
N ASN A 88 -14.93 9.44 -22.75
CA ASN A 88 -14.96 8.32 -23.68
C ASN A 88 -15.96 8.60 -24.83
N PRO A 89 -15.49 8.67 -26.11
CA PRO A 89 -16.35 8.99 -27.25
C PRO A 89 -17.44 7.96 -27.51
N ASN A 90 -17.29 6.74 -26.95
CA ASN A 90 -18.24 5.65 -27.14
C ASN A 90 -19.39 5.65 -26.11
N THR A 91 -19.40 6.55 -25.14
CA THR A 91 -20.55 6.66 -24.23
C THR A 91 -21.78 7.19 -24.97
N ARG A 92 -22.96 6.82 -24.48
CA ARG A 92 -24.24 7.29 -25.04
C ARG A 92 -24.38 8.80 -24.95
N GLU A 93 -23.92 9.37 -23.84
CA GLU A 93 -23.95 10.79 -23.54
C GLU A 93 -23.10 11.60 -24.50
N ASN A 94 -21.85 11.19 -24.71
CA ASN A 94 -20.92 11.90 -25.59
C ASN A 94 -21.34 11.76 -27.07
N ARG A 95 -21.79 10.58 -27.51
CA ARG A 95 -22.34 10.40 -28.87
C ARG A 95 -23.55 11.28 -29.12
N LYS A 96 -24.44 11.43 -28.13
CA LYS A 96 -25.60 12.29 -28.22
C LYS A 96 -25.19 13.76 -28.32
N ALA A 97 -24.28 14.22 -27.44
CA ALA A 97 -23.78 15.60 -27.42
C ALA A 97 -23.08 15.98 -28.74
N VAL A 98 -22.29 15.06 -29.32
CA VAL A 98 -21.67 15.26 -30.64
C VAL A 98 -22.74 15.35 -31.75
N LYS A 99 -23.76 14.48 -31.74
CA LYS A 99 -24.84 14.50 -32.72
C LYS A 99 -25.67 15.79 -32.67
N GLU A 100 -25.87 16.35 -31.48
CA GLU A 100 -26.59 17.60 -31.22
C GLU A 100 -25.72 18.86 -31.46
N GLY A 101 -24.44 18.69 -31.84
CA GLY A 101 -23.52 19.79 -32.09
C GLY A 101 -23.02 20.51 -30.80
N ALA A 102 -23.28 19.92 -29.61
CA ALA A 102 -22.83 20.47 -28.34
C ALA A 102 -21.36 20.21 -28.06
N LEU A 103 -20.77 19.14 -28.66
CA LEU A 103 -19.36 18.80 -28.57
C LEU A 103 -18.81 18.49 -29.97
N SER A 104 -17.52 18.83 -30.21
CA SER A 104 -16.77 18.36 -31.38
C SER A 104 -16.36 16.89 -31.19
N ALA A 105 -16.55 16.08 -32.21
CA ALA A 105 -16.12 14.67 -32.19
C ALA A 105 -14.58 14.56 -32.07
N GLU A 106 -13.87 15.42 -32.79
CA GLU A 106 -12.40 15.49 -32.79
C GLU A 106 -11.89 15.86 -31.38
N ALA A 107 -12.46 16.89 -30.77
CA ALA A 107 -12.04 17.35 -29.43
C ALA A 107 -12.30 16.28 -28.35
N VAL A 108 -13.43 15.56 -28.42
CA VAL A 108 -13.72 14.46 -27.50
C VAL A 108 -12.73 13.31 -27.66
N GLN A 109 -12.42 12.94 -28.92
CA GLN A 109 -11.47 11.87 -29.25
C GLN A 109 -10.04 12.25 -28.83
N GLU A 110 -9.61 13.46 -29.14
CA GLU A 110 -8.27 13.97 -28.78
C GLU A 110 -8.10 13.98 -27.25
N ARG A 111 -9.06 14.53 -26.52
CA ARG A 111 -9.00 14.57 -25.06
C ARG A 111 -8.98 13.18 -24.44
N HIS A 112 -9.78 12.26 -24.96
CA HIS A 112 -9.77 10.87 -24.49
C HIS A 112 -8.43 10.19 -24.74
N GLN A 113 -7.83 10.41 -25.91
CA GLN A 113 -6.52 9.85 -26.27
C GLN A 113 -5.41 10.41 -25.38
N GLU A 114 -5.37 11.72 -25.14
CA GLU A 114 -4.40 12.35 -24.24
C GLU A 114 -4.42 11.71 -22.84
N LEU A 115 -5.63 11.52 -22.27
CA LEU A 115 -5.79 10.91 -20.96
C LEU A 115 -5.35 9.44 -20.96
N THR A 116 -5.66 8.70 -22.01
CA THR A 116 -5.24 7.30 -22.14
C THR A 116 -3.71 7.20 -22.26
N ASP A 117 -3.09 8.07 -23.04
CA ASP A 117 -1.64 8.12 -23.20
C ASP A 117 -0.95 8.53 -21.88
N GLU A 118 -1.56 9.43 -21.10
CA GLU A 118 -1.06 9.79 -19.75
C GLU A 118 -1.13 8.62 -18.80
N ILE A 119 -2.25 7.87 -18.79
CA ILE A 119 -2.42 6.65 -17.98
C ILE A 119 -1.37 5.60 -18.35
N ASP A 120 -1.19 5.33 -19.64
CA ASP A 120 -0.24 4.31 -20.10
C ASP A 120 1.21 4.72 -19.74
N ARG A 121 1.59 5.99 -19.87
CA ARG A 121 2.90 6.49 -19.42
C ARG A 121 3.11 6.38 -17.90
N LEU A 122 2.08 6.73 -17.13
CA LEU A 122 2.13 6.66 -15.67
C LEU A 122 2.27 5.23 -15.16
N THR A 123 1.59 4.28 -15.80
CA THR A 123 1.50 2.89 -15.34
C THR A 123 2.59 1.98 -15.87
N ALA A 124 3.25 2.34 -16.97
CA ALA A 124 4.26 1.52 -17.64
C ALA A 124 5.36 0.99 -16.69
N PRO A 125 6.02 1.80 -15.84
CA PRO A 125 7.07 1.30 -14.94
C PRO A 125 6.55 0.25 -13.95
N TYR A 126 5.32 0.38 -13.49
CA TYR A 126 4.71 -0.52 -12.52
C TYR A 126 4.20 -1.83 -13.14
N LEU A 127 3.87 -1.81 -14.44
CA LEU A 127 3.58 -3.01 -15.20
C LEU A 127 4.86 -3.82 -15.46
N GLU A 128 5.97 -3.15 -15.77
CA GLU A 128 7.28 -3.77 -15.99
C GLU A 128 7.84 -4.44 -14.72
N THR A 129 7.56 -3.87 -13.56
CA THR A 129 7.98 -4.44 -12.27
C THR A 129 6.96 -5.41 -11.65
N GLY A 130 5.77 -5.54 -12.24
CA GLY A 130 4.68 -6.36 -11.71
C GLY A 130 3.94 -5.76 -10.51
N TYR A 131 4.21 -4.50 -10.16
CA TYR A 131 3.49 -3.79 -9.10
C TYR A 131 2.04 -3.50 -9.49
N LEU A 132 1.78 -3.31 -10.79
CA LEU A 132 0.45 -3.25 -11.37
C LEU A 132 0.21 -4.42 -12.32
N ARG A 133 -1.06 -4.80 -12.47
CA ARG A 133 -1.54 -5.79 -13.45
C ARG A 133 -2.61 -5.15 -14.32
N LYS A 134 -2.45 -5.22 -15.65
CA LYS A 134 -3.46 -4.72 -16.59
C LYS A 134 -4.52 -5.78 -16.83
N ASN A 135 -5.77 -5.45 -16.55
CA ASN A 135 -6.91 -6.27 -16.94
C ASN A 135 -7.43 -5.77 -18.28
N THR A 136 -7.04 -6.43 -19.35
CA THR A 136 -7.38 -6.03 -20.73
C THR A 136 -8.89 -6.13 -21.02
N ALA A 137 -9.61 -7.05 -20.37
CA ALA A 137 -11.05 -7.24 -20.58
C ALA A 137 -11.89 -6.10 -19.98
N LYS A 138 -11.40 -5.45 -18.93
CA LYS A 138 -12.14 -4.37 -18.22
C LYS A 138 -11.48 -3.01 -18.36
N PHE A 139 -10.39 -2.91 -19.11
CA PHE A 139 -9.58 -1.69 -19.21
C PHE A 139 -9.28 -1.09 -17.83
N SER A 140 -8.80 -1.92 -16.92
CA SER A 140 -8.51 -1.54 -15.54
C SER A 140 -7.13 -2.05 -15.14
N TYR A 141 -6.55 -1.40 -14.13
CA TYR A 141 -5.29 -1.80 -13.52
C TYR A 141 -5.57 -2.28 -12.11
N GLY A 142 -4.99 -3.39 -11.72
CA GLY A 142 -5.11 -3.97 -10.38
C GLY A 142 -3.80 -3.89 -9.62
N SER A 143 -3.89 -3.51 -8.36
CA SER A 143 -2.81 -3.57 -7.38
C SER A 143 -3.34 -4.26 -6.12
N GLU A 144 -2.46 -4.89 -5.36
CA GLU A 144 -2.79 -5.35 -4.00
C GLU A 144 -3.04 -4.15 -3.06
N ILE A 145 -2.52 -2.97 -3.43
CA ILE A 145 -2.76 -1.72 -2.72
C ILE A 145 -3.88 -0.96 -3.45
N GLY A 146 -5.08 -1.01 -2.90
CA GLY A 146 -6.23 -0.29 -3.46
C GLY A 146 -6.10 1.23 -3.31
N VAL A 147 -6.77 1.99 -4.18
CA VAL A 147 -6.77 3.48 -4.18
C VAL A 147 -7.15 4.06 -2.83
N ALA A 148 -8.17 3.50 -2.16
CA ALA A 148 -8.61 3.97 -0.85
C ALA A 148 -7.52 3.80 0.22
N ALA A 149 -6.78 2.69 0.20
CA ALA A 149 -5.64 2.46 1.09
C ALA A 149 -4.48 3.41 0.77
N ALA A 150 -4.18 3.65 -0.52
CA ALA A 150 -3.17 4.61 -0.95
C ALA A 150 -3.49 6.04 -0.47
N LYS A 151 -4.75 6.49 -0.62
CA LYS A 151 -5.23 7.78 -0.09
C LYS A 151 -5.09 7.86 1.44
N SER A 152 -5.41 6.78 2.15
CA SER A 152 -5.31 6.71 3.60
C SER A 152 -3.87 6.82 4.09
N LEU A 153 -2.93 6.14 3.42
CA LEU A 153 -1.49 6.22 3.68
C LEU A 153 -0.95 7.64 3.43
N GLN A 154 -1.28 8.25 2.30
CA GLN A 154 -0.87 9.63 2.00
C GLN A 154 -1.40 10.60 3.05
N SER A 155 -2.69 10.47 3.40
CA SER A 155 -3.30 11.32 4.44
C SER A 155 -2.60 11.16 5.78
N PHE A 156 -2.23 9.94 6.17
CA PHE A 156 -1.50 9.69 7.42
C PHE A 156 -0.12 10.36 7.37
N PHE A 157 0.71 10.07 6.39
CA PHE A 157 2.09 10.58 6.33
C PHE A 157 2.19 12.09 6.09
N THR A 158 1.14 12.74 5.55
CA THR A 158 1.08 14.20 5.41
C THR A 158 0.41 14.89 6.59
N SER A 159 -0.22 14.15 7.52
CA SER A 159 -0.85 14.70 8.72
C SER A 159 0.19 15.15 9.75
N ALA A 160 -0.23 16.05 10.65
CA ALA A 160 0.61 16.47 11.78
C ALA A 160 1.02 15.28 12.67
N ALA A 161 0.11 14.33 12.89
CA ALA A 161 0.39 13.14 13.70
C ALA A 161 1.38 12.20 13.00
N GLY A 162 1.22 11.96 11.69
CA GLY A 162 2.13 11.14 10.91
C GLY A 162 3.53 11.75 10.81
N ASN A 163 3.63 13.05 10.51
CA ASN A 163 4.90 13.77 10.48
C ASN A 163 5.60 13.69 11.85
N HIS A 164 4.89 13.93 12.93
CA HIS A 164 5.44 13.81 14.28
C HIS A 164 5.95 12.39 14.57
N THR A 165 5.18 11.37 14.16
CA THR A 165 5.59 9.96 14.32
C THR A 165 6.89 9.68 13.55
N MET A 166 6.99 10.14 12.30
CA MET A 166 8.21 9.97 11.49
C MET A 166 9.40 10.69 12.11
N ASP A 167 9.21 11.91 12.62
CA ASP A 167 10.28 12.68 13.27
C ASP A 167 10.79 12.01 14.56
N VAL A 168 9.88 11.45 15.36
CA VAL A 168 10.25 10.67 16.56
C VAL A 168 11.03 9.42 16.18
N LEU A 169 10.59 8.67 15.17
CA LEU A 169 11.30 7.47 14.72
C LEU A 169 12.69 7.80 14.19
N ARG A 170 12.82 8.85 13.38
CA ARG A 170 14.13 9.36 12.90
C ARG A 170 15.04 9.76 14.05
N GLY A 171 14.51 10.50 15.02
CA GLY A 171 15.26 10.91 16.22
C GLY A 171 15.76 9.73 17.07
N LEU A 172 15.05 8.60 17.02
CA LEU A 172 15.43 7.34 17.69
C LEU A 172 16.29 6.41 16.82
N GLY A 173 16.60 6.81 15.58
CA GLY A 173 17.33 5.97 14.62
C GLY A 173 16.55 4.71 14.21
N ILE A 174 15.21 4.76 14.19
CA ILE A 174 14.34 3.64 13.82
C ILE A 174 13.83 3.87 12.41
N ASN A 175 14.22 3.01 11.48
CA ASN A 175 13.63 2.92 10.14
C ASN A 175 13.34 1.45 9.82
N PRO A 176 12.12 0.96 10.06
CA PRO A 176 11.76 -0.43 9.84
C PRO A 176 12.00 -0.87 8.41
N GLN A 177 12.76 -1.96 8.27
CA GLN A 177 13.15 -2.52 6.97
C GLN A 177 12.18 -3.61 6.53
N SER A 178 11.98 -3.72 5.22
CA SER A 178 11.28 -4.86 4.64
C SER A 178 12.20 -6.06 4.53
N GLN A 179 11.69 -7.24 4.87
CA GLN A 179 12.34 -8.53 4.65
C GLN A 179 11.90 -9.20 3.33
N SER A 180 10.86 -8.67 2.69
CA SER A 180 10.26 -9.24 1.48
C SER A 180 10.36 -8.32 0.26
N TYR A 181 11.04 -7.18 0.38
CA TYR A 181 11.17 -6.21 -0.71
C TYR A 181 11.77 -6.81 -1.97
N ARG A 182 11.14 -6.53 -3.10
CA ARG A 182 11.62 -6.88 -4.44
C ARG A 182 11.41 -5.71 -5.39
N ALA A 183 12.50 -5.25 -6.00
CA ALA A 183 12.44 -4.18 -6.99
C ALA A 183 11.64 -4.59 -8.24
N ASN A 184 11.54 -5.89 -8.51
CA ASN A 184 10.73 -6.46 -9.58
C ASN A 184 10.01 -7.72 -9.08
N LEU A 185 8.68 -7.68 -9.01
CA LEU A 185 7.83 -8.81 -8.57
C LEU A 185 7.69 -9.90 -9.64
N LEU A 186 8.01 -9.60 -10.90
CA LEU A 186 7.99 -10.57 -12.00
C LEU A 186 9.22 -11.48 -12.00
N GLU A 187 10.30 -11.07 -11.35
CA GLU A 187 11.48 -11.89 -11.17
C GLU A 187 11.22 -12.95 -10.11
N ILE A 188 11.04 -14.18 -10.54
CA ILE A 188 10.93 -15.34 -9.65
C ILE A 188 12.36 -15.75 -9.26
N PRO A 189 12.74 -15.69 -7.96
CA PRO A 189 14.03 -16.18 -7.54
C PRO A 189 14.22 -17.62 -8.01
N ALA A 190 15.32 -17.91 -8.70
CA ALA A 190 15.62 -19.25 -9.17
C ALA A 190 15.79 -20.17 -7.95
N GLY A 191 14.81 -21.01 -7.68
CA GLY A 191 14.81 -21.99 -6.60
C GLY A 191 14.67 -23.42 -7.15
N ALA A 192 14.88 -24.41 -6.32
CA ALA A 192 14.77 -25.83 -6.69
C ALA A 192 13.38 -26.21 -7.28
N LEU A 193 12.37 -25.36 -7.06
CA LEU A 193 10.99 -25.54 -7.52
C LEU A 193 10.59 -24.60 -8.66
N SER A 194 11.52 -23.78 -9.16
CA SER A 194 11.24 -22.85 -10.28
C SER A 194 10.76 -23.62 -11.52
N GLY A 195 9.68 -23.14 -12.12
CA GLY A 195 9.07 -23.73 -13.31
C GLY A 195 8.29 -25.02 -13.07
N LYS A 196 8.11 -25.46 -11.81
CA LYS A 196 7.31 -26.63 -11.46
C LYS A 196 5.93 -26.21 -10.95
N THR A 197 4.89 -26.87 -11.43
CA THR A 197 3.53 -26.75 -10.92
C THR A 197 3.25 -27.85 -9.91
N PHE A 198 2.80 -27.50 -8.73
CA PHE A 198 2.44 -28.44 -7.67
C PHE A 198 0.95 -28.42 -7.43
N VAL A 199 0.36 -29.62 -7.40
CA VAL A 199 -1.03 -29.82 -6.95
C VAL A 199 -0.97 -30.53 -5.61
N ILE A 200 -1.41 -29.87 -4.56
CA ILE A 200 -1.50 -30.47 -3.22
C ILE A 200 -2.89 -31.05 -3.05
N THR A 201 -2.97 -32.39 -3.01
CA THR A 201 -4.21 -33.15 -2.75
C THR A 201 -4.12 -33.79 -1.37
N GLY A 202 -5.20 -33.68 -0.58
CA GLY A 202 -5.30 -34.28 0.75
C GLY A 202 -5.15 -33.27 1.89
N THR A 203 -5.25 -33.80 3.12
CA THR A 203 -5.13 -33.01 4.35
C THR A 203 -3.66 -32.80 4.68
N LEU A 204 -3.24 -31.56 4.85
CA LEU A 204 -1.88 -31.24 5.30
C LEU A 204 -1.76 -31.52 6.80
N SER A 205 -0.59 -31.99 7.24
CA SER A 205 -0.28 -32.24 8.65
C SER A 205 -0.13 -30.93 9.46
N GLN A 206 0.09 -29.80 8.78
CA GLN A 206 0.13 -28.46 9.35
C GLN A 206 -0.81 -27.53 8.55
N PRO A 207 -1.43 -26.52 9.21
CA PRO A 207 -2.21 -25.52 8.50
C PRO A 207 -1.33 -24.79 7.47
N ARG A 208 -1.96 -24.32 6.38
CA ARG A 208 -1.29 -23.44 5.43
C ARG A 208 -1.07 -22.10 6.11
N ASP A 209 0.19 -21.76 6.34
CA ASP A 209 0.56 -20.40 6.69
C ASP A 209 0.41 -19.54 5.44
N TYR A 210 -0.49 -18.54 5.51
CA TYR A 210 -0.73 -17.56 4.47
C TYR A 210 0.26 -16.42 4.61
#